data_034d2292d4b5327bfde69adbda4ddf41
#
_entry.id   034d2292d4b5327bfde69adbda4ddf41
#
_cell.length_a   1.000
_cell.length_b   1.000
_cell.length_c   1.000
_cell.angle_alpha   90.00
_cell.angle_beta   90.00
_cell.angle_gamma   90.00
#
_symmetry.space_group_name_H-M   'P 1'
#
loop_
_entity.id
_entity.type
_entity.pdbx_description
1 polymer ?
#
loop_
_entity_poly.entity_id
_entity_poly.type
_entity_poly.pdbx_seq_one_letter_code
_entity_poly.pdbx_strand_id
1 'polypeptide(L)'
;MNATYKAKIHMPAIFILALTFFGCETDDFQKLDDRKWQLTWSDDFNGNAGQVPDASKWTYDIGNGQGGWGNQELQSYTDSPDNVSMDGEGNLVITAIRNGNSFTSARIKTQGLFAQQYGRFEARLKTPYGPGLWPAFWMLGANIETVNWPQCGEIDIMELRGQEPHIIHGTIHGPGYSGGNPITKGYALTDARFDTEFHVFAIEWSKEKIDFFVDDFLYQRIERGDAPGEWVYDQPFFMILNVAVGGNYVGFPTDGTPFPQKMTIDYVRVYESAN
;
A
#
# COMPACT_ATOMS: atom_id res chain seq x y z
N MET A 1 -11.93 -55.17 77.00
CA MET A 1 -12.85 -54.56 76.00
C MET A 1 -12.05 -53.63 75.14
N ASN A 2 -11.64 -54.08 73.96
CA ASN A 2 -10.84 -53.32 73.03
C ASN A 2 -11.71 -52.90 71.87
N ALA A 3 -12.00 -51.64 71.73
CA ALA A 3 -12.75 -51.04 70.59
C ALA A 3 -11.73 -50.56 69.53
N THR A 4 -11.74 -51.25 68.38
CA THR A 4 -10.95 -50.91 67.24
C THR A 4 -11.71 -49.92 66.39
N TYR A 5 -11.18 -48.68 66.26
CA TYR A 5 -11.67 -47.64 65.34
C TYR A 5 -11.08 -47.88 63.94
N LYS A 6 -11.93 -48.12 62.94
CA LYS A 6 -11.56 -48.11 61.52
C LYS A 6 -11.70 -46.70 60.97
N ALA A 7 -10.58 -46.07 60.61
CA ALA A 7 -10.59 -44.80 59.90
C ALA A 7 -10.94 -45.03 58.41
N LYS A 8 -11.96 -44.33 57.92
CA LYS A 8 -12.31 -44.25 56.48
C LYS A 8 -11.46 -43.19 55.82
N ILE A 9 -10.58 -43.59 54.93
CA ILE A 9 -9.82 -42.69 54.08
C ILE A 9 -10.72 -42.25 52.91
N HIS A 10 -11.05 -40.96 52.86
CA HIS A 10 -11.70 -40.34 51.71
C HIS A 10 -10.63 -39.88 50.73
N MET A 11 -10.51 -40.55 49.57
CA MET A 11 -9.74 -40.04 48.44
C MET A 11 -10.52 -38.88 47.76
N PRO A 12 -9.93 -37.72 47.55
CA PRO A 12 -10.55 -36.68 46.73
C PRO A 12 -10.47 -37.08 45.24
N ALA A 13 -11.61 -37.00 44.55
CA ALA A 13 -11.65 -37.17 43.12
C ALA A 13 -10.97 -35.96 42.46
N ILE A 14 -9.87 -36.21 41.76
CA ILE A 14 -9.20 -35.20 40.94
C ILE A 14 -10.02 -35.08 39.63
N PHE A 15 -10.74 -34.00 39.49
CA PHE A 15 -11.33 -33.60 38.21
C PHE A 15 -10.20 -33.07 37.32
N ILE A 16 -9.81 -33.85 36.32
CA ILE A 16 -8.94 -33.40 35.24
C ILE A 16 -9.82 -32.58 34.28
N LEU A 17 -9.68 -31.27 34.37
CA LEU A 17 -10.26 -30.33 33.39
C LEU A 17 -9.45 -30.44 32.09
N ALA A 18 -9.98 -31.18 31.11
CA ALA A 18 -9.41 -31.19 29.76
C ALA A 18 -9.61 -29.80 29.15
N LEU A 19 -8.57 -28.99 29.16
CA LEU A 19 -8.47 -27.78 28.34
C LEU A 19 -8.36 -28.23 26.87
N THR A 20 -9.47 -28.21 26.15
CA THR A 20 -9.44 -28.26 24.70
C THR A 20 -8.87 -26.92 24.20
N PHE A 21 -7.60 -26.93 23.83
CA PHE A 21 -7.04 -25.86 23.01
C PHE A 21 -7.80 -25.93 21.66
N PHE A 22 -8.71 -25.01 21.43
CA PHE A 22 -9.11 -24.65 20.09
C PHE A 22 -7.85 -24.04 19.45
N GLY A 23 -7.16 -24.84 18.63
CA GLY A 23 -6.15 -24.31 17.74
C GLY A 23 -6.84 -23.27 16.87
N CYS A 24 -6.36 -22.01 16.89
CA CYS A 24 -6.65 -21.09 15.80
C CYS A 24 -6.31 -21.85 14.52
N GLU A 25 -7.29 -22.12 13.68
CA GLU A 25 -7.02 -22.45 12.28
C GLU A 25 -6.22 -21.25 11.77
N THR A 26 -4.95 -21.48 11.46
CA THR A 26 -4.13 -20.49 10.78
C THR A 26 -4.80 -20.26 9.44
N ASP A 27 -5.30 -19.04 9.25
CA ASP A 27 -5.90 -18.59 8.01
C ASP A 27 -4.99 -19.04 6.85
N ASP A 28 -5.52 -19.75 5.86
CA ASP A 28 -4.75 -20.22 4.69
C ASP A 28 -4.06 -19.08 3.94
N PHE A 29 -4.49 -17.83 4.17
CA PHE A 29 -3.87 -16.59 3.70
C PHE A 29 -2.42 -16.37 4.13
N GLN A 30 -1.97 -16.97 5.22
CA GLN A 30 -0.61 -16.76 5.74
C GLN A 30 0.41 -17.78 5.21
N LYS A 31 0.01 -18.70 4.35
CA LYS A 31 0.97 -19.53 3.63
C LYS A 31 1.63 -18.72 2.53
N LEU A 32 2.86 -18.29 2.80
CA LEU A 32 3.72 -17.69 1.79
C LEU A 32 4.14 -18.76 0.78
N ASP A 33 4.15 -18.39 -0.50
CA ASP A 33 4.78 -19.23 -1.52
C ASP A 33 6.30 -19.22 -1.31
N ASP A 34 6.95 -20.37 -1.39
CA ASP A 34 8.43 -20.48 -1.34
C ASP A 34 9.01 -20.04 -2.71
N ARG A 35 8.96 -18.73 -2.98
CA ARG A 35 9.45 -18.13 -4.22
C ARG A 35 10.82 -17.52 -4.00
N LYS A 36 11.71 -17.76 -4.95
CA LYS A 36 12.97 -17.02 -5.05
C LYS A 36 12.75 -15.81 -5.93
N TRP A 37 13.20 -14.67 -5.46
CA TRP A 37 13.05 -13.41 -6.14
C TRP A 37 14.38 -12.95 -6.76
N GLN A 38 14.34 -12.50 -8.01
CA GLN A 38 15.44 -11.88 -8.72
C GLN A 38 15.13 -10.42 -8.99
N LEU A 39 15.97 -9.49 -8.53
CA LEU A 39 15.79 -8.05 -8.75
C LEU A 39 15.86 -7.73 -10.25
N THR A 40 14.86 -7.06 -10.78
CA THR A 40 14.75 -6.63 -12.19
C THR A 40 14.87 -5.12 -12.34
N TRP A 41 14.42 -4.36 -11.34
CA TRP A 41 14.47 -2.91 -11.35
C TRP A 41 14.52 -2.36 -9.91
N SER A 42 15.25 -1.25 -9.72
CA SER A 42 15.26 -0.56 -8.42
C SER A 42 15.57 0.92 -8.56
N ASP A 43 15.13 1.69 -7.57
CA ASP A 43 15.64 3.01 -7.25
C ASP A 43 15.78 3.13 -5.73
N ASP A 44 17.02 3.31 -5.26
CA ASP A 44 17.36 3.48 -3.83
C ASP A 44 17.63 4.96 -3.49
N PHE A 45 17.25 5.89 -4.36
CA PHE A 45 17.23 7.34 -4.19
C PHE A 45 18.50 7.98 -3.61
N ASN A 46 19.67 7.44 -3.94
CA ASN A 46 21.00 7.86 -3.44
C ASN A 46 21.51 9.18 -4.08
N GLY A 47 20.61 10.18 -4.23
CA GLY A 47 20.96 11.48 -4.79
C GLY A 47 21.34 12.52 -3.73
N ASN A 48 21.92 13.65 -4.18
CA ASN A 48 22.19 14.79 -3.31
C ASN A 48 20.88 15.50 -2.89
N ALA A 49 20.90 16.16 -1.72
CA ALA A 49 19.76 16.96 -1.28
C ALA A 49 19.32 17.98 -2.34
N GLY A 50 18.01 18.04 -2.62
CA GLY A 50 17.40 18.90 -3.62
C GLY A 50 17.50 18.38 -5.07
N GLN A 51 18.16 17.25 -5.31
CA GLN A 51 18.20 16.62 -6.62
C GLN A 51 16.83 15.97 -6.93
N VAL A 52 16.31 16.19 -8.14
CA VAL A 52 15.07 15.56 -8.60
C VAL A 52 15.31 14.09 -8.99
N PRO A 53 14.26 13.24 -9.03
CA PRO A 53 14.36 11.85 -9.50
C PRO A 53 15.01 11.70 -10.86
N ASP A 54 15.68 10.57 -11.06
CA ASP A 54 16.33 10.22 -12.32
C ASP A 54 15.32 10.13 -13.47
N ALA A 55 15.44 11.00 -14.46
CA ALA A 55 14.56 11.06 -15.63
C ALA A 55 14.62 9.80 -16.53
N SER A 56 15.59 8.92 -16.35
CA SER A 56 15.62 7.62 -17.00
C SER A 56 14.72 6.58 -16.33
N LYS A 57 14.29 6.86 -15.09
CA LYS A 57 13.42 5.97 -14.29
C LYS A 57 12.04 6.55 -14.06
N TRP A 58 11.91 7.89 -13.96
CA TRP A 58 10.68 8.56 -13.57
C TRP A 58 10.30 9.70 -14.50
N THR A 59 9.00 9.77 -14.79
CA THR A 59 8.33 10.92 -15.41
C THR A 59 7.31 11.51 -14.44
N TYR A 60 6.65 12.61 -14.83
CA TYR A 60 5.73 13.34 -13.97
C TYR A 60 4.35 13.45 -14.61
N ASP A 61 3.31 13.46 -13.78
CA ASP A 61 2.05 14.10 -14.11
C ASP A 61 2.11 15.56 -13.65
N ILE A 62 1.58 16.47 -14.49
CA ILE A 62 1.65 17.91 -14.22
C ILE A 62 0.24 18.51 -14.24
N GLY A 63 -0.01 19.44 -13.31
CA GLY A 63 -1.27 20.16 -13.21
C GLY A 63 -2.31 19.45 -12.33
N ASN A 64 -3.59 19.81 -12.50
CA ASN A 64 -4.69 19.33 -11.69
C ASN A 64 -5.54 18.25 -12.41
N GLY A 65 -5.22 17.90 -13.65
CA GLY A 65 -5.97 16.95 -14.45
C GLY A 65 -7.42 17.36 -14.72
N GLN A 66 -8.16 16.54 -15.42
CA GLN A 66 -9.58 16.78 -15.64
C GLN A 66 -10.39 16.44 -14.38
N GLY A 67 -11.14 17.42 -13.84
CA GLY A 67 -11.98 17.22 -12.66
C GLY A 67 -11.20 16.80 -11.40
N GLY A 68 -9.95 17.32 -11.20
CA GLY A 68 -9.09 16.89 -10.11
C GLY A 68 -8.75 15.40 -10.24
N TRP A 69 -8.17 15.01 -11.38
CA TRP A 69 -7.82 13.62 -11.72
C TRP A 69 -9.01 12.63 -11.62
N GLY A 70 -10.25 13.14 -11.84
CA GLY A 70 -11.48 12.37 -11.72
C GLY A 70 -12.00 12.18 -10.28
N ASN A 71 -11.27 12.66 -9.28
CA ASN A 71 -11.52 12.44 -7.85
C ASN A 71 -11.84 13.71 -7.06
N GLN A 72 -11.95 14.89 -7.73
CA GLN A 72 -12.07 16.21 -7.09
C GLN A 72 -10.85 16.57 -6.22
N GLU A 73 -9.66 16.08 -6.57
CA GLU A 73 -8.42 16.45 -5.92
C GLU A 73 -8.10 17.93 -6.11
N LEU A 74 -7.49 18.55 -5.10
CA LEU A 74 -7.27 20.01 -5.05
C LEU A 74 -5.88 20.44 -5.52
N GLN A 75 -4.87 19.57 -5.43
CA GLN A 75 -3.49 19.92 -5.74
C GLN A 75 -3.26 20.06 -7.25
N SER A 76 -2.32 20.93 -7.58
CA SER A 76 -1.61 20.88 -8.86
C SER A 76 -0.31 20.08 -8.66
N TYR A 77 -0.13 19.02 -9.42
CA TYR A 77 1.14 18.29 -9.42
C TYR A 77 2.18 19.06 -10.21
N THR A 78 3.43 19.04 -9.71
CA THR A 78 4.58 19.73 -10.30
C THR A 78 5.80 18.82 -10.32
N ASP A 79 6.80 19.19 -11.11
CA ASP A 79 8.16 18.62 -11.13
C ASP A 79 9.16 19.49 -10.34
N SER A 80 8.66 20.45 -9.57
CA SER A 80 9.48 21.33 -8.73
C SER A 80 10.22 20.56 -7.65
N PRO A 81 11.51 20.85 -7.39
CA PRO A 81 12.23 20.28 -6.25
C PRO A 81 11.60 20.54 -4.88
N ASP A 82 10.75 21.59 -4.78
CA ASP A 82 9.97 21.85 -3.57
C ASP A 82 8.92 20.78 -3.30
N ASN A 83 8.39 20.14 -4.36
CA ASN A 83 7.37 19.11 -4.25
C ASN A 83 7.95 17.70 -4.36
N VAL A 84 9.08 17.50 -5.06
CA VAL A 84 9.73 16.18 -5.17
C VAL A 84 11.22 16.31 -5.36
N SER A 85 11.99 15.83 -4.37
CA SER A 85 13.45 15.81 -4.44
C SER A 85 14.04 14.83 -3.44
N MET A 86 15.31 14.47 -3.65
CA MET A 86 16.12 13.71 -2.68
C MET A 86 16.39 14.56 -1.45
N ASP A 87 16.44 13.91 -0.27
CA ASP A 87 16.81 14.58 0.99
C ASP A 87 18.33 14.62 1.23
N GLY A 88 19.11 13.84 0.48
CA GLY A 88 20.55 13.66 0.66
C GLY A 88 20.93 12.63 1.72
N GLU A 89 19.95 11.95 2.29
CA GLU A 89 20.08 10.88 3.30
C GLU A 89 19.66 9.52 2.75
N GLY A 90 19.50 9.42 1.42
CA GLY A 90 19.10 8.19 0.73
C GLY A 90 17.58 8.05 0.59
N ASN A 91 16.83 9.14 0.63
CA ASN A 91 15.39 9.08 0.43
C ASN A 91 14.93 10.06 -0.64
N LEU A 92 13.86 9.68 -1.34
CA LEU A 92 13.03 10.58 -2.10
C LEU A 92 11.91 11.13 -1.21
N VAL A 93 11.65 12.44 -1.30
CA VAL A 93 10.58 13.09 -0.54
C VAL A 93 9.57 13.72 -1.50
N ILE A 94 8.32 13.31 -1.40
CA ILE A 94 7.18 13.98 -2.04
C ILE A 94 6.52 14.86 -1.00
N THR A 95 6.45 16.18 -1.28
CA THR A 95 5.95 17.18 -0.33
C THR A 95 4.66 17.81 -0.84
N ALA A 96 3.58 17.66 -0.08
CA ALA A 96 2.35 18.40 -0.27
C ALA A 96 2.46 19.76 0.44
N ILE A 97 2.26 20.85 -0.30
CA ILE A 97 2.43 22.23 0.18
C ILE A 97 1.10 22.98 0.02
N ARG A 98 0.72 23.74 1.05
CA ARG A 98 -0.40 24.67 1.03
C ARG A 98 0.09 26.11 0.82
N ASN A 99 -0.41 26.77 -0.21
CA ASN A 99 -0.15 28.18 -0.50
C ASN A 99 -1.49 28.95 -0.49
N GLY A 100 -1.88 29.48 0.67
CA GLY A 100 -3.20 30.08 0.86
C GLY A 100 -4.32 29.05 0.65
N ASN A 101 -5.10 29.20 -0.41
CA ASN A 101 -6.18 28.28 -0.79
C ASN A 101 -5.77 27.26 -1.86
N SER A 102 -4.54 27.32 -2.32
CA SER A 102 -4.01 26.41 -3.36
C SER A 102 -3.10 25.36 -2.74
N PHE A 103 -2.98 24.22 -3.43
CA PHE A 103 -2.11 23.12 -3.02
C PHE A 103 -1.22 22.71 -4.19
N THR A 104 0.03 22.39 -3.89
CA THR A 104 0.96 21.74 -4.82
C THR A 104 1.47 20.44 -4.22
N SER A 105 1.81 19.47 -5.06
CA SER A 105 2.40 18.20 -4.68
C SER A 105 3.12 17.61 -5.89
N ALA A 106 3.52 16.34 -5.82
CA ALA A 106 4.05 15.62 -6.97
C ALA A 106 3.40 14.26 -7.16
N ARG A 107 3.34 13.83 -8.43
CA ARG A 107 3.03 12.48 -8.89
C ARG A 107 4.09 12.06 -9.88
N ILE A 108 4.88 11.05 -9.51
CA ILE A 108 5.91 10.46 -10.36
C ILE A 108 5.50 9.07 -10.80
N LYS A 109 5.92 8.67 -11.98
CA LYS A 109 5.54 7.38 -12.58
C LYS A 109 6.63 6.82 -13.47
N THR A 110 6.64 5.49 -13.60
CA THR A 110 7.57 4.79 -14.52
C THR A 110 6.97 4.57 -15.92
N GLN A 111 5.83 5.20 -16.24
CA GLN A 111 5.15 5.06 -17.54
C GLN A 111 6.08 5.40 -18.71
N GLY A 112 6.16 4.49 -19.69
CA GLY A 112 7.02 4.63 -20.87
C GLY A 112 8.52 4.35 -20.61
N LEU A 113 8.94 4.15 -19.35
CA LEU A 113 10.33 3.88 -18.96
C LEU A 113 10.49 2.46 -18.41
N PHE A 114 9.56 2.02 -17.55
CA PHE A 114 9.54 0.67 -17.00
C PHE A 114 8.10 0.20 -16.74
N ALA A 115 7.83 -1.02 -17.12
CA ALA A 115 6.61 -1.76 -16.77
C ALA A 115 6.94 -3.25 -16.73
N GLN A 116 6.33 -3.99 -15.82
CA GLN A 116 6.52 -5.43 -15.71
C GLN A 116 5.19 -6.12 -15.46
N GLN A 117 5.04 -7.32 -16.03
CA GLN A 117 3.93 -8.22 -15.78
C GLN A 117 4.37 -9.27 -14.76
N TYR A 118 3.63 -9.39 -13.66
CA TYR A 118 3.91 -10.29 -12.54
C TYR A 118 5.21 -10.00 -11.79
N GLY A 119 5.33 -10.58 -10.61
CA GLY A 119 6.49 -10.42 -9.77
C GLY A 119 6.16 -9.85 -8.40
N ARG A 120 7.19 -9.41 -7.68
CA ARG A 120 7.05 -8.67 -6.42
C ARG A 120 7.40 -7.20 -6.67
N PHE A 121 6.49 -6.31 -6.28
CA PHE A 121 6.67 -4.87 -6.32
C PHE A 121 6.62 -4.35 -4.89
N GLU A 122 7.64 -3.61 -4.48
CA GLU A 122 7.70 -3.09 -3.12
C GLU A 122 8.26 -1.68 -3.05
N ALA A 123 7.77 -0.91 -2.09
CA ALA A 123 8.35 0.35 -1.67
C ALA A 123 8.50 0.37 -0.15
N ARG A 124 9.65 0.85 0.33
CA ARG A 124 9.84 1.17 1.75
C ARG A 124 9.64 2.66 1.93
N LEU A 125 8.60 3.03 2.63
CA LEU A 125 8.22 4.43 2.78
C LEU A 125 7.55 4.74 4.12
N LYS A 126 7.48 6.04 4.40
CA LYS A 126 6.77 6.62 5.53
C LYS A 126 5.75 7.63 5.00
N THR A 127 4.49 7.54 5.47
CA THR A 127 3.38 8.32 4.93
C THR A 127 3.30 9.72 5.57
N PRO A 128 2.65 10.71 4.92
CA PRO A 128 2.14 11.89 5.60
C PRO A 128 0.90 11.57 6.43
N TYR A 129 0.46 12.53 7.26
CA TYR A 129 -0.78 12.45 8.04
C TYR A 129 -1.56 13.77 8.02
N GLY A 130 -2.85 13.68 8.32
CA GLY A 130 -3.76 14.81 8.43
C GLY A 130 -4.96 14.69 7.50
N PRO A 131 -6.15 15.20 7.90
CA PRO A 131 -7.37 15.13 7.11
C PRO A 131 -7.18 15.67 5.69
N GLY A 132 -7.71 14.95 4.70
CA GLY A 132 -7.63 15.33 3.29
C GLY A 132 -6.28 15.05 2.62
N LEU A 133 -5.35 14.34 3.25
CA LEU A 133 -4.12 13.87 2.61
C LEU A 133 -4.28 12.43 2.13
N TRP A 134 -3.82 12.15 0.92
CA TRP A 134 -3.96 10.88 0.24
C TRP A 134 -2.63 10.45 -0.40
N PRO A 135 -1.72 9.88 0.37
CA PRO A 135 -0.54 9.23 -0.17
C PRO A 135 -0.91 7.90 -0.83
N ALA A 136 -0.25 7.58 -1.95
CA ALA A 136 -0.43 6.32 -2.65
C ALA A 136 0.87 5.82 -3.29
N PHE A 137 1.03 4.49 -3.26
CA PHE A 137 1.92 3.69 -4.09
C PHE A 137 1.07 2.69 -4.84
N TRP A 138 0.98 2.84 -6.15
CA TRP A 138 0.02 2.15 -6.98
C TRP A 138 0.50 1.92 -8.40
N MET A 139 -0.29 1.24 -9.21
CA MET A 139 0.07 0.83 -10.55
C MET A 139 -1.12 0.93 -11.51
N LEU A 140 -0.84 1.28 -12.76
CA LEU A 140 -1.80 1.22 -13.87
C LEU A 140 -1.29 0.33 -15.00
N GLY A 141 -2.22 -0.30 -15.72
CA GLY A 141 -1.91 -1.07 -16.91
C GLY A 141 -1.18 -0.24 -17.95
N ALA A 142 -0.09 -0.78 -18.51
CA ALA A 142 0.75 -0.07 -19.46
C ALA A 142 0.04 0.28 -20.78
N ASN A 143 -1.14 -0.32 -21.03
CA ASN A 143 -2.00 -0.06 -22.18
C ASN A 143 -2.97 1.11 -21.98
N ILE A 144 -2.89 1.89 -20.90
CA ILE A 144 -3.82 2.98 -20.54
C ILE A 144 -4.05 4.00 -21.66
N GLU A 145 -3.07 4.21 -22.53
CA GLU A 145 -3.20 5.15 -23.66
C GLU A 145 -4.18 4.68 -24.74
N THR A 146 -4.47 3.39 -24.80
CA THR A 146 -5.36 2.77 -25.79
C THR A 146 -6.56 2.08 -25.18
N VAL A 147 -6.47 1.71 -23.91
CA VAL A 147 -7.52 1.03 -23.13
C VAL A 147 -7.84 1.87 -21.92
N ASN A 148 -9.00 2.52 -21.91
CA ASN A 148 -9.40 3.41 -20.84
C ASN A 148 -9.55 2.68 -19.49
N TRP A 149 -9.39 3.41 -18.42
CA TRP A 149 -9.76 2.95 -17.07
C TRP A 149 -11.28 2.72 -16.97
N PRO A 150 -11.77 1.65 -16.30
CA PRO A 150 -11.01 0.69 -15.50
C PRO A 150 -10.53 -0.55 -16.27
N GLN A 151 -10.73 -0.64 -17.59
CA GLN A 151 -10.36 -1.80 -18.40
C GLN A 151 -8.84 -2.02 -18.51
N CYS A 152 -8.03 -0.96 -18.35
CA CYS A 152 -6.57 -1.10 -18.27
C CYS A 152 -6.11 -1.76 -16.95
N GLY A 153 -6.97 -1.81 -15.93
CA GLY A 153 -6.63 -2.30 -14.59
C GLY A 153 -5.86 -1.30 -13.74
N GLU A 154 -6.05 -1.38 -12.43
CA GLU A 154 -5.34 -0.60 -11.41
C GLU A 154 -5.08 -1.49 -10.20
N ILE A 155 -3.88 -1.38 -9.61
CA ILE A 155 -3.48 -2.09 -8.39
C ILE A 155 -2.92 -1.05 -7.44
N ASP A 156 -3.63 -0.80 -6.33
CA ASP A 156 -3.20 0.13 -5.29
C ASP A 156 -2.49 -0.67 -4.19
N ILE A 157 -1.16 -0.69 -4.25
CA ILE A 157 -0.33 -1.45 -3.30
C ILE A 157 -0.49 -0.88 -1.90
N MET A 158 -0.53 0.45 -1.80
CA MET A 158 -0.77 1.18 -0.56
C MET A 158 -1.51 2.48 -0.84
N GLU A 159 -2.64 2.65 -0.21
CA GLU A 159 -3.35 3.93 -0.07
C GLU A 159 -3.61 4.21 1.41
N LEU A 160 -3.52 5.49 1.81
CA LEU A 160 -3.83 5.88 3.18
C LEU A 160 -4.72 7.14 3.17
N ARG A 161 -5.72 7.14 4.05
CA ARG A 161 -6.46 8.34 4.40
C ARG A 161 -5.74 9.06 5.53
N GLY A 162 -5.25 10.27 5.29
CA GLY A 162 -4.42 10.98 6.26
C GLY A 162 -5.05 11.22 7.64
N GLN A 163 -6.38 11.19 7.73
CA GLN A 163 -7.13 11.22 9.01
C GLN A 163 -7.10 9.88 9.76
N GLU A 164 -6.72 8.78 9.10
CA GLU A 164 -6.61 7.43 9.67
C GLU A 164 -5.18 6.90 9.53
N PRO A 165 -4.16 7.58 10.12
CA PRO A 165 -2.74 7.33 9.81
C PRO A 165 -2.22 5.96 10.28
N HIS A 166 -3.05 5.16 10.92
CA HIS A 166 -2.76 3.79 11.35
C HIS A 166 -3.37 2.72 10.43
N ILE A 167 -4.12 3.11 9.37
CA ILE A 167 -4.77 2.18 8.46
C ILE A 167 -4.33 2.45 7.02
N ILE A 168 -3.82 1.43 6.33
CA ILE A 168 -3.64 1.45 4.88
C ILE A 168 -4.66 0.54 4.22
N HIS A 169 -4.84 0.73 2.91
CA HIS A 169 -5.68 -0.11 2.08
C HIS A 169 -4.90 -0.64 0.90
N GLY A 170 -5.09 -1.93 0.60
CA GLY A 170 -4.71 -2.54 -0.67
C GLY A 170 -5.97 -2.75 -1.50
N THR A 171 -5.92 -2.35 -2.76
CA THR A 171 -7.12 -2.27 -3.60
C THR A 171 -6.80 -2.73 -5.02
N ILE A 172 -7.79 -3.30 -5.70
CA ILE A 172 -7.74 -3.46 -7.16
C ILE A 172 -9.02 -2.92 -7.81
N HIS A 173 -8.85 -2.31 -8.99
CA HIS A 173 -9.93 -1.82 -9.83
C HIS A 173 -9.89 -2.45 -11.21
N GLY A 174 -11.05 -2.92 -11.66
CA GLY A 174 -11.26 -3.49 -12.99
C GLY A 174 -12.72 -3.38 -13.43
N PRO A 175 -13.07 -3.90 -14.62
CA PRO A 175 -14.43 -3.88 -15.14
C PRO A 175 -15.43 -4.57 -14.19
N GLY A 176 -16.41 -3.80 -13.71
CA GLY A 176 -17.43 -4.29 -12.78
C GLY A 176 -17.07 -4.18 -11.28
N TYR A 177 -15.81 -3.81 -10.96
CA TYR A 177 -15.34 -3.59 -9.59
C TYR A 177 -14.36 -2.41 -9.56
N SER A 178 -14.88 -1.19 -9.63
CA SER A 178 -14.06 0.02 -9.71
C SER A 178 -14.74 1.22 -9.06
N GLY A 179 -13.99 2.30 -8.86
CA GLY A 179 -14.49 3.53 -8.25
C GLY A 179 -15.00 3.28 -6.82
N GLY A 180 -16.29 3.50 -6.59
CA GLY A 180 -16.90 3.32 -5.27
C GLY A 180 -17.18 1.86 -4.86
N ASN A 181 -16.86 0.87 -5.71
CA ASN A 181 -17.10 -0.55 -5.44
C ASN A 181 -15.91 -1.44 -5.86
N PRO A 182 -14.68 -1.16 -5.38
CA PRO A 182 -13.49 -1.94 -5.70
C PRO A 182 -13.42 -3.22 -4.85
N ILE A 183 -12.44 -4.08 -5.15
CA ILE A 183 -12.00 -5.12 -4.21
C ILE A 183 -10.90 -4.51 -3.34
N THR A 184 -11.17 -4.34 -2.05
CA THR A 184 -10.28 -3.64 -1.12
C THR A 184 -10.28 -4.27 0.27
N LYS A 185 -9.15 -4.18 0.97
CA LYS A 185 -9.04 -4.55 2.38
C LYS A 185 -8.08 -3.60 3.10
N GLY A 186 -8.46 -3.17 4.30
CA GLY A 186 -7.61 -2.39 5.17
C GLY A 186 -6.69 -3.28 6.03
N TYR A 187 -5.50 -2.75 6.34
CA TYR A 187 -4.60 -3.29 7.35
C TYR A 187 -4.27 -2.20 8.36
N ALA A 188 -4.46 -2.48 9.64
CA ALA A 188 -4.26 -1.52 10.72
C ALA A 188 -3.09 -1.92 11.63
N LEU A 189 -2.23 -0.94 11.96
CA LEU A 189 -1.26 -1.08 13.04
C LEU A 189 -1.94 -0.94 14.40
N THR A 190 -1.53 -1.74 15.37
CA THR A 190 -1.96 -1.62 16.75
C THR A 190 -1.01 -0.67 17.50
N ASP A 191 -1.55 0.39 18.09
CA ASP A 191 -0.79 1.38 18.87
C ASP A 191 0.38 2.07 18.14
N ALA A 192 0.36 2.06 16.79
CA ALA A 192 1.37 2.66 15.93
C ALA A 192 0.73 3.35 14.71
N ARG A 193 1.54 4.11 13.95
CA ARG A 193 1.11 4.88 12.77
C ARG A 193 2.14 4.78 11.66
N PHE A 194 1.69 4.78 10.42
CA PHE A 194 2.53 4.69 9.23
C PHE A 194 3.33 5.97 8.91
N ASP A 195 3.09 7.07 9.61
CA ASP A 195 3.84 8.32 9.47
C ASP A 195 5.03 8.44 10.43
N THR A 196 5.17 7.53 11.39
CA THR A 196 6.23 7.60 12.41
C THR A 196 7.49 6.83 12.04
N GLU A 197 7.34 5.70 11.34
CA GLU A 197 8.44 4.82 10.95
C GLU A 197 8.30 4.38 9.48
N PHE A 198 9.38 3.85 8.91
CA PHE A 198 9.36 3.26 7.59
C PHE A 198 8.78 1.86 7.63
N HIS A 199 7.85 1.60 6.70
CA HIS A 199 7.26 0.30 6.46
C HIS A 199 7.47 -0.14 5.02
N VAL A 200 7.50 -1.45 4.78
CA VAL A 200 7.56 -2.04 3.44
C VAL A 200 6.15 -2.39 3.00
N PHE A 201 5.69 -1.77 1.93
CA PHE A 201 4.42 -2.10 1.28
C PHE A 201 4.72 -2.86 0.00
N ALA A 202 4.13 -4.04 -0.16
CA ALA A 202 4.44 -4.89 -1.28
C ALA A 202 3.23 -5.66 -1.80
N ILE A 203 3.32 -6.06 -3.07
CA ILE A 203 2.49 -7.12 -3.65
C ILE A 203 3.37 -8.25 -4.19
N GLU A 204 2.84 -9.46 -4.15
CA GLU A 204 3.30 -10.59 -4.97
C GLU A 204 2.18 -10.93 -5.95
N TRP A 205 2.45 -10.66 -7.21
CA TRP A 205 1.48 -10.76 -8.27
C TRP A 205 1.84 -11.86 -9.26
N SER A 206 0.88 -12.72 -9.54
CA SER A 206 0.99 -13.83 -10.49
C SER A 206 -0.24 -13.85 -11.40
N LYS A 207 -0.27 -14.80 -12.33
CA LYS A 207 -1.42 -15.02 -13.22
C LYS A 207 -2.72 -15.29 -12.46
N GLU A 208 -2.64 -15.96 -11.31
CA GLU A 208 -3.81 -16.48 -10.60
C GLU A 208 -4.24 -15.60 -9.41
N LYS A 209 -3.32 -14.75 -8.88
CA LYS A 209 -3.59 -14.00 -7.66
C LYS A 209 -2.69 -12.77 -7.50
N ILE A 210 -3.14 -11.86 -6.63
CA ILE A 210 -2.38 -10.74 -6.10
C ILE A 210 -2.42 -10.82 -4.58
N ASP A 211 -1.26 -10.99 -3.96
CA ASP A 211 -1.05 -11.02 -2.51
C ASP A 211 -0.52 -9.65 -2.05
N PHE A 212 -1.10 -9.07 -0.99
CA PHE A 212 -0.72 -7.76 -0.45
C PHE A 212 -0.06 -7.90 0.91
N PHE A 213 1.06 -7.18 1.11
CA PHE A 213 1.89 -7.30 2.29
C PHE A 213 2.19 -5.94 2.93
N VAL A 214 2.29 -5.94 4.25
CA VAL A 214 2.94 -4.89 5.05
C VAL A 214 4.01 -5.56 5.90
N ASP A 215 5.27 -5.13 5.78
CA ASP A 215 6.42 -5.66 6.52
C ASP A 215 6.51 -7.21 6.45
N ASP A 216 6.30 -7.76 5.23
CA ASP A 216 6.22 -9.19 4.94
C ASP A 216 5.03 -9.95 5.58
N PHE A 217 4.10 -9.24 6.23
CA PHE A 217 2.85 -9.82 6.69
C PHE A 217 1.81 -9.81 5.57
N LEU A 218 1.39 -10.99 5.11
CA LEU A 218 0.31 -11.14 4.14
C LEU A 218 -1.04 -10.80 4.79
N TYR A 219 -1.65 -9.66 4.42
CA TYR A 219 -2.93 -9.24 4.99
C TYR A 219 -4.12 -9.40 4.04
N GLN A 220 -3.86 -9.49 2.73
CA GLN A 220 -4.91 -9.68 1.73
C GLN A 220 -4.40 -10.55 0.58
N ARG A 221 -5.23 -11.49 0.17
CA ARG A 221 -5.10 -12.25 -1.08
C ARG A 221 -6.34 -12.01 -1.92
N ILE A 222 -6.15 -11.72 -3.19
CA ILE A 222 -7.23 -11.63 -4.18
C ILE A 222 -6.91 -12.64 -5.27
N GLU A 223 -7.72 -13.68 -5.37
CA GLU A 223 -7.61 -14.66 -6.44
C GLU A 223 -8.37 -14.21 -7.69
N ARG A 224 -7.97 -14.69 -8.84
CA ARG A 224 -8.64 -14.39 -10.11
C ARG A 224 -10.16 -14.67 -10.07
N GLY A 225 -10.56 -15.69 -9.33
CA GLY A 225 -11.96 -16.08 -9.15
C GLY A 225 -12.78 -15.14 -8.25
N ASP A 226 -12.13 -14.26 -7.47
CA ASP A 226 -12.81 -13.30 -6.59
C ASP A 226 -13.31 -12.07 -7.34
N ALA A 227 -12.78 -11.82 -8.57
CA ALA A 227 -13.19 -10.69 -9.38
C ALA A 227 -14.64 -10.90 -9.90
N PRO A 228 -15.58 -10.00 -9.58
CA PRO A 228 -16.97 -10.11 -10.06
C PRO A 228 -17.13 -9.72 -11.53
N GLY A 229 -16.04 -9.32 -12.19
CA GLY A 229 -15.96 -8.95 -13.59
C GLY A 229 -14.73 -9.49 -14.28
N GLU A 230 -14.28 -8.85 -15.35
CA GLU A 230 -13.10 -9.28 -16.10
C GLU A 230 -11.82 -9.10 -15.29
N TRP A 231 -10.97 -10.14 -15.25
CA TRP A 231 -9.62 -10.05 -14.70
C TRP A 231 -8.67 -9.43 -15.71
N VAL A 232 -8.23 -8.21 -15.44
CA VAL A 232 -7.44 -7.39 -16.38
C VAL A 232 -5.95 -7.28 -16.02
N TYR A 233 -5.48 -8.15 -15.13
CA TYR A 233 -4.11 -8.12 -14.61
C TYR A 233 -3.18 -9.12 -15.32
N ASP A 234 -3.43 -9.41 -16.60
CA ASP A 234 -2.62 -10.30 -17.43
C ASP A 234 -1.75 -9.49 -18.43
N GLN A 235 -1.26 -8.33 -18.04
CA GLN A 235 -0.46 -7.42 -18.87
C GLN A 235 0.56 -6.66 -18.01
N PRO A 236 1.57 -5.99 -18.59
CA PRO A 236 2.49 -5.17 -17.82
C PRO A 236 1.79 -3.97 -17.15
N PHE A 237 2.23 -3.61 -15.95
CA PHE A 237 1.83 -2.42 -15.20
C PHE A 237 3.04 -1.56 -14.91
N PHE A 238 2.86 -0.24 -14.88
CA PHE A 238 3.84 0.74 -14.45
C PHE A 238 3.48 1.28 -13.07
N MET A 239 4.49 1.74 -12.32
CA MET A 239 4.35 2.21 -10.94
C MET A 239 4.11 3.72 -10.87
N ILE A 240 3.38 4.14 -9.84
CA ILE A 240 3.05 5.54 -9.55
C ILE A 240 3.22 5.78 -8.05
N LEU A 241 3.80 6.93 -7.70
CA LEU A 241 3.91 7.45 -6.33
C LEU A 241 3.39 8.88 -6.29
N ASN A 242 2.50 9.19 -5.35
CA ASN A 242 2.00 10.56 -5.17
C ASN A 242 1.50 10.83 -3.76
N VAL A 243 1.34 12.12 -3.46
CA VAL A 243 0.50 12.60 -2.36
C VAL A 243 -0.57 13.50 -2.95
N ALA A 244 -1.81 13.03 -3.01
CA ALA A 244 -2.95 13.86 -3.37
C ALA A 244 -3.42 14.69 -2.16
N VAL A 245 -4.13 15.78 -2.43
CA VAL A 245 -4.72 16.66 -1.43
C VAL A 245 -6.20 16.85 -1.74
N GLY A 246 -7.06 16.46 -0.80
CA GLY A 246 -8.50 16.42 -1.01
C GLY A 246 -8.95 15.27 -1.90
N GLY A 247 -10.23 15.21 -2.16
CA GLY A 247 -10.84 14.25 -3.07
C GLY A 247 -11.93 13.39 -2.43
N ASN A 248 -12.64 12.68 -3.29
CA ASN A 248 -13.82 11.87 -2.90
C ASN A 248 -13.49 10.79 -1.87
N TYR A 249 -12.27 10.26 -1.89
CA TYR A 249 -11.86 9.15 -1.02
C TYR A 249 -11.49 9.60 0.39
N VAL A 250 -10.83 10.77 0.53
CA VAL A 250 -10.26 11.25 1.81
C VAL A 250 -11.02 12.45 2.38
N GLY A 251 -11.96 13.05 1.62
CA GLY A 251 -12.55 14.34 1.93
C GLY A 251 -11.55 15.49 1.68
N PHE A 252 -11.74 16.61 2.38
CA PHE A 252 -10.94 17.80 2.13
C PHE A 252 -10.12 18.20 3.36
N PRO A 253 -8.95 18.86 3.16
CA PRO A 253 -8.17 19.42 4.26
C PRO A 253 -9.01 20.38 5.11
N THR A 254 -8.73 20.38 6.41
CA THR A 254 -9.30 21.31 7.39
C THR A 254 -8.25 22.35 7.81
N ASP A 255 -8.64 23.32 8.63
CA ASP A 255 -7.68 24.26 9.23
C ASP A 255 -6.68 23.56 10.17
N GLY A 256 -7.05 22.38 10.70
CA GLY A 256 -6.18 21.53 11.51
C GLY A 256 -5.26 20.59 10.71
N THR A 257 -5.38 20.55 9.38
CA THR A 257 -4.48 19.72 8.55
C THR A 257 -3.10 20.39 8.51
N PRO A 258 -2.05 19.70 9.01
CA PRO A 258 -0.71 20.28 8.99
C PRO A 258 -0.15 20.30 7.56
N PHE A 259 0.49 21.43 7.20
CA PHE A 259 1.28 21.59 5.97
C PHE A 259 2.59 22.32 6.27
N PRO A 260 3.71 22.01 5.56
CA PRO A 260 3.81 20.98 4.53
C PRO A 260 3.78 19.57 5.12
N GLN A 261 3.34 18.58 4.32
CA GLN A 261 3.36 17.17 4.68
C GLN A 261 4.16 16.37 3.66
N LYS A 262 4.83 15.33 4.13
CA LYS A 262 5.83 14.61 3.35
C LYS A 262 5.55 13.10 3.35
N MET A 263 5.62 12.50 2.17
CA MET A 263 5.86 11.07 2.01
C MET A 263 7.34 10.88 1.75
N THR A 264 8.01 10.10 2.58
CA THR A 264 9.46 9.83 2.48
C THR A 264 9.66 8.40 2.02
N ILE A 265 10.35 8.18 0.92
CA ILE A 265 10.54 6.89 0.24
C ILE A 265 12.01 6.54 0.27
N ASP A 266 12.38 5.44 0.94
CA ASP A 266 13.74 4.91 1.04
C ASP A 266 14.12 4.20 -0.27
N TYR A 267 13.25 3.29 -0.75
CA TYR A 267 13.47 2.62 -2.03
C TYR A 267 12.17 2.18 -2.69
N VAL A 268 12.26 1.94 -4.01
CA VAL A 268 11.29 1.15 -4.78
C VAL A 268 12.05 0.03 -5.49
N ARG A 269 11.56 -1.20 -5.38
CA ARG A 269 12.19 -2.38 -5.97
C ARG A 269 11.17 -3.30 -6.61
N VAL A 270 11.57 -3.88 -7.75
CA VAL A 270 10.76 -4.85 -8.49
C VAL A 270 11.57 -6.10 -8.74
N TYR A 271 10.91 -7.24 -8.56
CA TYR A 271 11.53 -8.55 -8.70
C TYR A 271 10.67 -9.43 -9.61
N GLU A 272 11.31 -10.34 -10.32
CA GLU A 272 10.64 -11.47 -10.98
C GLU A 272 10.84 -12.77 -10.19
N SER A 273 9.95 -13.74 -10.40
CA SER A 273 10.15 -15.09 -9.85
C SER A 273 11.31 -15.77 -10.56
N ALA A 274 12.28 -16.26 -9.80
CA ALA A 274 13.44 -17.00 -10.32
C ALA A 274 13.16 -18.49 -10.57
N ASN A 275 11.90 -18.95 -10.43
CA ASN A 275 11.47 -20.35 -10.59
C ASN A 275 10.56 -20.52 -11.80
#